data_d446240e3d554124969ac74fb1271af5
#
_entry.id   d446240e3d554124969ac74fb1271af5
#
_cell.length_a   1.000
_cell.length_b   1.000
_cell.length_c   1.000
_cell.angle_alpha   90.00
_cell.angle_beta   90.00
_cell.angle_gamma   90.00
#
_symmetry.space_group_name_H-M   'P 1'
#
loop_
_entity.id
_entity.type
_entity.pdbx_description
1 polymer ?
#
loop_
_entity_poly.entity_id
_entity_poly.type
_entity_poly.pdbx_seq_one_letter_code
_entity_poly.pdbx_strand_id
1 'polypeptide(L)'
;GMEAYTTNVKLSERPERSKIKNYHLLLLAKNDEGYKNLMKLTSIAHLEGYYYRPRVDRETLALYSKGLICTSACPQGELAQALIGDDYSKAKDIAKWFLDVFGDDYYLEVQRHLYLKNLKGTESADIKRNLSEMADNEETILKGTIKLSRDLGIPIVATNDAHYIRKEDAIAQ
;
A
#
# COMPACT_ATOMS: atom_id res chain seq x y z
N GLY A 1 6.52 -1.27 12.99
CA GLY A 1 5.79 -0.82 11.81
C GLY A 1 4.30 -1.07 11.89
N MET A 2 3.60 -0.55 10.95
CA MET A 2 2.15 -0.71 10.83
C MET A 2 1.74 -0.69 9.36
N GLU A 3 0.87 -1.61 8.97
CA GLU A 3 0.12 -1.51 7.73
C GLU A 3 -1.17 -0.73 8.02
N ALA A 4 -1.29 0.45 7.44
CA ALA A 4 -2.42 1.35 7.64
C ALA A 4 -3.42 1.23 6.48
N TYR A 5 -4.69 1.45 6.75
CA TYR A 5 -5.67 1.77 5.72
C TYR A 5 -5.73 3.28 5.52
N THR A 6 -5.31 3.76 4.35
CA THR A 6 -5.55 5.15 3.94
C THR A 6 -6.88 5.25 3.18
N THR A 7 -7.54 6.40 3.30
CA THR A 7 -8.85 6.61 2.67
C THR A 7 -8.89 7.86 1.80
N ASN A 8 -9.74 7.81 0.77
CA ASN A 8 -9.97 8.94 -0.15
C ASN A 8 -10.97 9.97 0.36
N VAL A 9 -11.52 9.79 1.57
CA VAL A 9 -12.48 10.68 2.21
C VAL A 9 -11.97 11.13 3.57
N LYS A 10 -12.44 12.27 4.08
CA LYS A 10 -12.08 12.74 5.43
C LYS A 10 -12.57 11.77 6.51
N LEU A 11 -11.86 11.69 7.63
CA LEU A 11 -12.25 10.81 8.74
C LEU A 11 -13.62 11.12 9.31
N SER A 12 -14.07 12.38 9.23
CA SER A 12 -15.40 12.81 9.66
C SER A 12 -16.52 12.38 8.72
N GLU A 13 -16.21 12.01 7.49
CA GLU A 13 -17.22 11.67 6.48
C GLU A 13 -17.63 10.18 6.58
N ARG A 14 -18.93 9.93 6.35
CA ARG A 14 -19.55 8.60 6.39
C ARG A 14 -20.40 8.36 5.13
N PRO A 15 -19.79 8.43 3.92
CA PRO A 15 -20.53 8.19 2.69
C PRO A 15 -20.93 6.73 2.56
N GLU A 16 -21.74 6.39 1.55
CA GLU A 16 -22.03 5.01 1.21
C GLU A 16 -20.74 4.19 1.02
N ARG A 17 -20.74 2.94 1.49
CA ARG A 17 -19.57 2.04 1.44
C ARG A 17 -18.94 1.91 0.05
N SER A 18 -19.76 1.93 -1.00
CA SER A 18 -19.33 1.85 -2.41
C SER A 18 -18.47 3.03 -2.86
N LYS A 19 -18.58 4.17 -2.18
CA LYS A 19 -17.84 5.41 -2.48
C LYS A 19 -16.52 5.52 -1.71
N ILE A 20 -16.28 4.61 -0.76
CA ILE A 20 -15.07 4.62 0.06
C ILE A 20 -14.05 3.68 -0.56
N LYS A 21 -12.86 4.20 -0.80
CA LYS A 21 -11.69 3.42 -1.15
C LYS A 21 -10.73 3.42 0.04
N ASN A 22 -10.35 2.25 0.47
CA ASN A 22 -9.33 2.05 1.48
C ASN A 22 -8.13 1.39 0.81
N TYR A 23 -6.96 2.00 0.97
CA TYR A 23 -5.73 1.53 0.37
C TYR A 23 -4.75 1.13 1.47
N HIS A 24 -3.91 0.16 1.19
CA HIS A 24 -2.83 -0.21 2.09
C HIS A 24 -1.69 0.80 2.01
N LEU A 25 -1.06 1.07 3.15
CA LEU A 25 0.14 1.88 3.28
C LEU A 25 1.02 1.28 4.37
N LEU A 26 2.31 1.09 4.08
CA LEU A 26 3.25 0.62 5.09
C LEU A 26 4.01 1.79 5.70
N LEU A 27 3.99 1.86 7.03
CA LEU A 27 4.70 2.85 7.82
C LEU A 27 5.65 2.16 8.81
N LEU A 28 6.90 2.63 8.88
CA LEU A 28 7.91 2.13 9.79
C LEU A 28 8.44 3.27 10.65
N ALA A 29 8.61 3.05 11.96
CA ALA A 29 9.25 4.03 12.83
C ALA A 29 10.75 4.07 12.58
N LYS A 30 11.28 5.25 12.25
CA LYS A 30 12.70 5.53 12.07
C LYS A 30 13.40 5.83 13.40
N ASN A 31 12.64 6.36 14.37
CA ASN A 31 13.11 6.80 15.68
C ASN A 31 11.96 6.84 16.70
N ASP A 32 12.24 7.28 17.93
CA ASP A 32 11.26 7.35 19.01
C ASP A 32 10.08 8.29 18.71
N GLU A 33 10.32 9.38 17.98
CA GLU A 33 9.24 10.30 17.55
C GLU A 33 8.32 9.58 16.56
N GLY A 34 8.88 8.88 15.58
CA GLY A 34 8.12 8.07 14.63
C GLY A 34 7.33 6.96 15.33
N TYR A 35 7.89 6.31 16.35
CA TYR A 35 7.18 5.31 17.12
C TYR A 35 5.95 5.91 17.85
N LYS A 36 6.12 7.09 18.47
CA LYS A 36 4.99 7.81 19.08
C LYS A 36 3.94 8.22 18.06
N ASN A 37 4.35 8.62 16.87
CA ASN A 37 3.46 8.97 15.77
C ASN A 37 2.70 7.75 15.23
N LEU A 38 3.33 6.56 15.13
CA LEU A 38 2.61 5.31 14.82
C LEU A 38 1.52 4.99 15.85
N MET A 39 1.81 5.15 17.15
CA MET A 39 0.81 4.96 18.20
C MET A 39 -0.36 5.95 18.04
N LYS A 40 -0.06 7.22 17.72
CA LYS A 40 -1.08 8.25 17.48
C LYS A 40 -1.95 7.91 16.26
N LEU A 41 -1.33 7.58 15.13
CA LEU A 41 -2.03 7.19 13.91
C LEU A 41 -2.93 5.97 14.15
N THR A 42 -2.43 4.94 14.85
CA THR A 42 -3.21 3.76 15.21
C THR A 42 -4.41 4.13 16.09
N SER A 43 -4.21 4.98 17.11
CA SER A 43 -5.28 5.41 18.00
C SER A 43 -6.36 6.21 17.23
N ILE A 44 -5.95 7.18 16.42
CA ILE A 44 -6.87 8.00 15.61
C ILE A 44 -7.65 7.11 14.62
N ALA A 45 -6.95 6.18 13.94
CA ALA A 45 -7.59 5.27 13.00
C ALA A 45 -8.73 4.45 13.64
N HIS A 46 -8.55 4.00 14.88
CA HIS A 46 -9.54 3.18 15.58
C HIS A 46 -10.61 4.01 16.28
N LEU A 47 -10.26 5.15 16.89
CA LEU A 47 -11.20 5.94 17.70
C LEU A 47 -12.02 6.93 16.86
N GLU A 48 -11.40 7.55 15.85
CA GLU A 48 -12.00 8.61 15.05
C GLU A 48 -12.27 8.17 13.60
N GLY A 49 -11.31 7.41 13.03
CA GLY A 49 -11.33 6.98 11.64
C GLY A 49 -12.11 5.70 11.36
N TYR A 50 -12.59 5.00 12.38
CA TYR A 50 -13.25 3.70 12.17
C TYR A 50 -14.59 3.84 11.44
N TYR A 51 -14.60 3.31 10.22
CA TYR A 51 -15.80 3.17 9.43
C TYR A 51 -15.62 2.00 8.47
N TYR A 52 -16.15 0.82 8.82
CA TYR A 52 -15.87 -0.50 8.26
C TYR A 52 -14.42 -1.00 8.47
N ARG A 53 -13.46 -0.09 8.46
CA ARG A 53 -12.02 -0.32 8.72
C ARG A 53 -11.46 0.82 9.54
N PRO A 54 -10.39 0.62 10.34
CA PRO A 54 -9.65 1.71 10.96
C PRO A 54 -8.88 2.47 9.86
N ARG A 55 -9.21 3.74 9.63
CA ARG A 55 -8.71 4.52 8.49
C ARG A 55 -7.90 5.73 8.94
N VAL A 56 -6.96 6.12 8.10
CA VAL A 56 -6.22 7.38 8.21
C VAL A 56 -6.42 8.17 6.91
N ASP A 57 -6.79 9.44 7.00
CA ASP A 57 -6.83 10.33 5.84
C ASP A 57 -5.48 11.04 5.62
N ARG A 58 -5.36 11.72 4.50
CA ARG A 58 -4.11 12.40 4.12
C ARG A 58 -3.72 13.51 5.08
N GLU A 59 -4.70 14.22 5.64
CA GLU A 59 -4.47 15.30 6.60
C GLU A 59 -3.86 14.77 7.90
N THR A 60 -4.46 13.73 8.47
CA THR A 60 -3.95 13.06 9.66
C THR A 60 -2.57 12.42 9.41
N LEU A 61 -2.39 11.80 8.24
CA LEU A 61 -1.11 11.17 7.89
C LEU A 61 0.01 12.23 7.79
N ALA A 62 -0.23 13.36 7.14
CA ALA A 62 0.75 14.43 7.03
C ALA A 62 1.11 15.03 8.41
N LEU A 63 0.12 15.20 9.30
CA LEU A 63 0.32 15.74 10.64
C LEU A 63 1.26 14.89 11.51
N TYR A 64 1.23 13.56 11.33
CA TYR A 64 2.00 12.59 12.12
C TYR A 64 3.07 11.84 11.30
N SER A 65 3.55 12.41 10.19
CA SER A 65 4.54 11.79 9.30
C SER A 65 5.97 11.79 9.86
N LYS A 66 6.29 12.73 10.75
CA LYS A 66 7.67 12.95 11.22
C LYS A 66 8.24 11.71 11.92
N GLY A 67 9.48 11.33 11.55
CA GLY A 67 10.15 10.15 12.09
C GLY A 67 9.63 8.82 11.56
N LEU A 68 8.81 8.84 10.49
CA LEU A 68 8.31 7.66 9.81
C LEU A 68 8.98 7.48 8.45
N ILE A 69 9.25 6.23 8.11
CA ILE A 69 9.51 5.78 6.75
C ILE A 69 8.18 5.30 6.18
N CYS A 70 7.89 5.66 4.93
CA CYS A 70 6.68 5.28 4.21
C CYS A 70 7.03 4.51 2.94
N THR A 71 6.31 3.43 2.64
CA THR A 71 6.40 2.78 1.33
C THR A 71 5.05 2.79 0.60
N SER A 72 5.08 2.58 -0.72
CA SER A 72 3.85 2.53 -1.53
C SER A 72 3.00 1.27 -1.30
N ALA A 73 3.44 0.39 -0.42
CA ALA A 73 2.80 -0.87 -0.02
C ALA A 73 2.62 -1.89 -1.17
N CYS A 74 1.70 -2.82 -0.98
CA CYS A 74 1.39 -3.96 -1.84
C CYS A 74 0.46 -3.57 -3.03
N PRO A 75 -0.03 -4.51 -3.85
CA PRO A 75 -0.99 -4.22 -4.92
C PRO A 75 -2.29 -3.53 -4.47
N GLN A 76 -2.63 -3.57 -3.18
CA GLN A 76 -3.78 -2.84 -2.63
C GLN A 76 -3.44 -1.38 -2.24
N GLY A 77 -2.21 -0.93 -2.43
CA GLY A 77 -1.81 0.47 -2.22
C GLY A 77 -2.44 1.42 -3.24
N GLU A 78 -2.59 2.70 -2.86
CA GLU A 78 -3.24 3.71 -3.70
C GLU A 78 -2.52 3.91 -5.04
N LEU A 79 -1.18 3.92 -5.02
CA LEU A 79 -0.34 4.06 -6.21
C LEU A 79 -0.49 2.85 -7.13
N ALA A 80 -0.41 1.63 -6.58
CA ALA A 80 -0.56 0.40 -7.34
C ALA A 80 -1.93 0.31 -8.00
N GLN A 81 -3.01 0.68 -7.30
CA GLN A 81 -4.36 0.70 -7.85
C GLN A 81 -4.54 1.72 -8.98
N ALA A 82 -3.85 2.86 -8.94
CA ALA A 82 -3.85 3.81 -10.04
C ALA A 82 -3.12 3.24 -11.28
N LEU A 83 -2.00 2.54 -11.08
CA LEU A 83 -1.26 1.89 -12.18
C LEU A 83 -2.05 0.75 -12.81
N ILE A 84 -2.71 -0.10 -12.03
CA ILE A 84 -3.60 -1.17 -12.52
C ILE A 84 -4.76 -0.58 -13.32
N GLY A 85 -5.27 0.57 -12.91
CA GLY A 85 -6.32 1.31 -13.62
C GLY A 85 -5.84 2.08 -14.86
N ASP A 86 -4.59 1.88 -15.30
CA ASP A 86 -3.94 2.55 -16.43
C ASP A 86 -3.93 4.10 -16.31
N ASP A 87 -3.95 4.61 -15.08
CA ASP A 87 -3.89 6.05 -14.80
C ASP A 87 -2.52 6.46 -14.24
N TYR A 88 -1.53 6.52 -15.14
CA TYR A 88 -0.16 6.90 -14.76
C TYR A 88 -0.08 8.34 -14.23
N SER A 89 -0.89 9.26 -14.76
CA SER A 89 -0.92 10.65 -14.27
C SER A 89 -1.31 10.71 -12.80
N LYS A 90 -2.39 10.01 -12.45
CA LYS A 90 -2.86 9.90 -11.08
C LYS A 90 -1.83 9.21 -10.18
N ALA A 91 -1.20 8.12 -10.65
CA ALA A 91 -0.14 7.46 -9.90
C ALA A 91 1.03 8.41 -9.61
N LYS A 92 1.40 9.27 -10.58
CA LYS A 92 2.44 10.28 -10.43
C LYS A 92 2.06 11.37 -9.42
N ASP A 93 0.81 11.82 -9.41
CA ASP A 93 0.32 12.81 -8.44
C ASP A 93 0.26 12.24 -7.02
N ILE A 94 -0.14 10.97 -6.88
CA ILE A 94 -0.09 10.24 -5.61
C ILE A 94 1.35 10.16 -5.11
N ALA A 95 2.30 9.72 -5.95
CA ALA A 95 3.72 9.59 -5.57
C ALA A 95 4.32 10.94 -5.16
N LYS A 96 4.00 12.03 -5.86
CA LYS A 96 4.44 13.38 -5.49
C LYS A 96 3.92 13.79 -4.12
N TRP A 97 2.63 13.55 -3.84
CA TRP A 97 2.06 13.89 -2.55
C TRP A 97 2.80 13.17 -1.40
N PHE A 98 3.09 11.87 -1.56
CA PHE A 98 3.85 11.12 -0.55
C PHE A 98 5.30 11.64 -0.43
N LEU A 99 5.94 11.97 -1.56
CA LEU A 99 7.28 12.57 -1.58
C LEU A 99 7.29 13.92 -0.85
N ASP A 100 6.29 14.76 -1.06
CA ASP A 100 6.16 16.07 -0.39
C ASP A 100 5.99 15.90 1.14
N VAL A 101 5.31 14.85 1.60
CA VAL A 101 5.04 14.60 3.03
C VAL A 101 6.21 13.92 3.74
N PHE A 102 6.85 12.92 3.10
CA PHE A 102 7.87 12.08 3.74
C PHE A 102 9.29 12.38 3.26
N GLY A 103 9.46 13.15 2.18
CA GLY A 103 10.79 13.49 1.62
C GLY A 103 11.61 12.25 1.30
N ASP A 104 12.85 12.22 1.79
CA ASP A 104 13.82 11.13 1.59
C ASP A 104 13.41 9.82 2.30
N ASP A 105 12.41 9.85 3.16
CA ASP A 105 11.88 8.68 3.87
C ASP A 105 10.68 8.02 3.11
N TYR A 106 10.40 8.44 1.87
CA TYR A 106 9.42 7.78 1.00
C TYR A 106 10.10 6.83 0.00
N TYR A 107 9.58 5.62 -0.11
CA TYR A 107 10.07 4.57 -1.02
C TYR A 107 8.94 4.01 -1.86
N LEU A 108 9.21 3.78 -3.14
CA LEU A 108 8.34 2.98 -4.00
C LEU A 108 8.62 1.51 -3.76
N GLU A 109 7.58 0.73 -3.52
CA GLU A 109 7.71 -0.69 -3.21
C GLU A 109 7.41 -1.55 -4.44
N VAL A 110 8.22 -2.57 -4.67
CA VAL A 110 8.01 -3.60 -5.69
C VAL A 110 8.03 -4.98 -5.04
N GLN A 111 7.17 -5.86 -5.52
CA GLN A 111 7.01 -7.22 -5.03
C GLN A 111 7.03 -8.20 -6.19
N ARG A 112 7.47 -9.45 -5.95
CA ARG A 112 7.50 -10.52 -6.94
C ARG A 112 7.05 -11.85 -6.31
N HIS A 113 5.79 -12.22 -6.54
CA HIS A 113 5.17 -13.41 -5.95
C HIS A 113 5.26 -14.65 -6.83
N LEU A 114 5.81 -14.54 -8.04
CA LEU A 114 5.95 -15.65 -8.98
C LEU A 114 4.63 -16.40 -9.25
N TYR A 115 3.52 -15.70 -9.37
CA TYR A 115 2.18 -16.27 -9.55
C TYR A 115 2.11 -17.30 -10.69
N LEU A 116 2.76 -17.01 -11.83
CA LEU A 116 2.77 -17.92 -12.99
C LEU A 116 3.42 -19.27 -12.69
N LYS A 117 4.36 -19.33 -11.73
CA LYS A 117 4.97 -20.60 -11.31
C LYS A 117 3.95 -21.51 -10.62
N ASN A 118 2.99 -20.92 -9.94
CA ASN A 118 1.96 -21.64 -9.18
C ASN A 118 0.79 -22.10 -10.06
N LEU A 119 0.66 -21.61 -11.31
CA LEU A 119 -0.36 -22.06 -12.26
C LEU A 119 -0.30 -23.55 -12.55
N LYS A 120 0.91 -24.12 -12.55
CA LYS A 120 1.12 -25.54 -12.84
C LYS A 120 0.62 -26.48 -11.73
N GLY A 121 0.39 -25.96 -10.53
CA GLY A 121 -0.01 -26.73 -9.34
C GLY A 121 -1.52 -26.74 -9.07
N THR A 122 -2.35 -26.09 -9.90
CA THR A 122 -3.81 -26.07 -9.71
C THR A 122 -4.56 -26.52 -10.96
N GLU A 123 -5.66 -27.26 -10.75
CA GLU A 123 -6.59 -27.67 -11.81
C GLU A 123 -7.78 -26.73 -11.95
N SER A 124 -8.08 -25.96 -10.90
CA SER A 124 -9.22 -25.02 -10.89
C SER A 124 -9.05 -23.89 -11.91
N ALA A 125 -10.00 -23.75 -12.82
CA ALA A 125 -10.02 -22.71 -13.85
C ALA A 125 -10.11 -21.31 -13.22
N ASP A 126 -10.87 -21.14 -12.14
CA ASP A 126 -11.02 -19.86 -11.45
C ASP A 126 -9.72 -19.43 -10.76
N ILE A 127 -9.03 -20.36 -10.09
CA ILE A 127 -7.73 -20.08 -9.49
C ILE A 127 -6.70 -19.72 -10.58
N LYS A 128 -6.68 -20.44 -11.72
CA LYS A 128 -5.78 -20.11 -12.84
C LYS A 128 -6.02 -18.71 -13.36
N ARG A 129 -7.29 -18.32 -13.55
CA ARG A 129 -7.65 -16.97 -14.00
C ARG A 129 -7.17 -15.92 -13.02
N ASN A 130 -7.45 -16.10 -11.72
CA ASN A 130 -7.02 -15.16 -10.68
C ASN A 130 -5.50 -15.02 -10.60
N LEU A 131 -4.76 -16.13 -10.64
CA LEU A 131 -3.28 -16.09 -10.63
C LEU A 131 -2.71 -15.40 -11.87
N SER A 132 -3.32 -15.57 -13.04
CA SER A 132 -2.91 -14.88 -14.26
C SER A 132 -3.15 -13.38 -14.15
N GLU A 133 -4.33 -12.97 -13.67
CA GLU A 133 -4.65 -11.55 -13.44
C GLU A 133 -3.70 -10.92 -12.42
N MET A 134 -3.40 -11.62 -11.32
CA MET A 134 -2.43 -11.15 -10.33
C MET A 134 -1.03 -11.00 -10.92
N ALA A 135 -0.60 -11.90 -11.82
CA ALA A 135 0.69 -11.80 -12.50
C ALA A 135 0.76 -10.59 -13.45
N ASP A 136 -0.31 -10.35 -14.21
CA ASP A 136 -0.40 -9.20 -15.13
C ASP A 136 -0.42 -7.87 -14.36
N ASN A 137 -1.15 -7.82 -13.25
CA ASN A 137 -1.17 -6.66 -12.35
C ASN A 137 0.21 -6.41 -11.73
N GLU A 138 0.90 -7.46 -11.25
CA GLU A 138 2.26 -7.35 -10.71
C GLU A 138 3.24 -6.77 -11.73
N GLU A 139 3.19 -7.22 -12.98
CA GLU A 139 4.04 -6.72 -14.06
C GLU A 139 3.72 -5.27 -14.43
N THR A 140 2.44 -4.90 -14.42
CA THR A 140 1.97 -3.51 -14.64
C THR A 140 2.47 -2.58 -13.54
N ILE A 141 2.31 -2.98 -12.28
CA ILE A 141 2.82 -2.24 -11.12
C ILE A 141 4.33 -2.08 -11.21
N LEU A 142 5.06 -3.14 -11.48
CA LEU A 142 6.53 -3.12 -11.56
C LEU A 142 7.01 -2.12 -12.62
N LYS A 143 6.48 -2.18 -13.85
CA LYS A 143 6.84 -1.26 -14.93
C LYS A 143 6.51 0.19 -14.60
N GLY A 144 5.30 0.43 -14.09
CA GLY A 144 4.85 1.75 -13.68
C GLY A 144 5.68 2.32 -12.53
N THR A 145 6.00 1.52 -11.53
CA THR A 145 6.83 1.90 -10.38
C THR A 145 8.26 2.26 -10.80
N ILE A 146 8.89 1.46 -11.67
CA ILE A 146 10.22 1.77 -12.22
C ILE A 146 10.21 3.09 -12.99
N LYS A 147 9.16 3.33 -13.78
CA LYS A 147 9.01 4.59 -14.50
C LYS A 147 8.84 5.78 -13.55
N LEU A 148 7.99 5.65 -12.52
CA LEU A 148 7.79 6.69 -11.50
C LEU A 148 9.09 7.01 -10.74
N SER A 149 9.85 5.99 -10.36
CA SER A 149 11.15 6.16 -9.72
C SER A 149 12.10 7.00 -10.57
N ARG A 150 12.19 6.73 -11.86
CA ARG A 150 13.02 7.51 -12.79
C ARG A 150 12.51 8.93 -12.98
N ASP A 151 11.19 9.11 -13.11
CA ASP A 151 10.57 10.41 -13.37
C ASP A 151 10.65 11.36 -12.15
N LEU A 152 10.64 10.81 -10.93
CA LEU A 152 10.54 11.59 -9.69
C LEU A 152 11.78 11.47 -8.78
N GLY A 153 12.73 10.60 -9.11
CA GLY A 153 13.92 10.36 -8.28
C GLY A 153 13.63 9.60 -6.98
N ILE A 154 12.48 8.93 -6.85
CA ILE A 154 12.11 8.21 -5.63
C ILE A 154 12.78 6.84 -5.62
N PRO A 155 13.48 6.44 -4.53
CA PRO A 155 14.14 5.14 -4.45
C PRO A 155 13.12 4.00 -4.41
N ILE A 156 13.54 2.83 -4.94
CA ILE A 156 12.74 1.59 -4.93
C ILE A 156 13.27 0.66 -3.83
N VAL A 157 12.34 0.01 -3.13
CA VAL A 157 12.60 -1.10 -2.22
C VAL A 157 11.88 -2.35 -2.70
N ALA A 158 12.55 -3.50 -2.63
CA ALA A 158 11.95 -4.79 -2.94
C ALA A 158 11.54 -5.49 -1.63
N THR A 159 10.29 -5.98 -1.58
CA THR A 159 9.75 -6.71 -0.43
C THR A 159 9.03 -7.98 -0.89
N ASN A 160 8.63 -8.82 0.07
CA ASN A 160 7.98 -10.10 -0.21
C ASN A 160 6.52 -10.17 0.27
N ASP A 161 5.99 -9.12 0.91
CA ASP A 161 4.62 -9.11 1.47
C ASP A 161 4.35 -10.36 2.35
N ALA A 162 5.30 -10.68 3.23
CA ALA A 162 5.28 -11.92 4.03
C ALA A 162 4.21 -11.85 5.12
N HIS A 163 3.22 -12.74 5.04
CA HIS A 163 2.12 -12.84 5.99
C HIS A 163 2.33 -13.91 7.06
N TYR A 164 3.27 -14.83 6.86
CA TYR A 164 3.61 -15.91 7.79
C TYR A 164 5.08 -16.32 7.65
N ILE A 165 5.61 -16.98 8.67
CA ILE A 165 7.04 -17.32 8.75
C ILE A 165 7.34 -18.60 7.97
N ARG A 166 6.48 -19.61 8.11
CA ARG A 166 6.66 -20.92 7.49
C ARG A 166 5.50 -21.22 6.54
N LYS A 167 5.77 -22.05 5.51
CA LYS A 167 4.75 -22.44 4.53
C LYS A 167 3.53 -23.10 5.20
N GLU A 168 3.77 -23.87 6.26
CA GLU A 168 2.74 -24.59 7.01
C GLU A 168 1.81 -23.65 7.76
N ASP A 169 2.28 -22.43 8.08
CA ASP A 169 1.51 -21.43 8.81
C ASP A 169 0.44 -20.75 7.93
N ALA A 170 0.48 -20.96 6.61
CA ALA A 170 -0.50 -20.42 5.66
C ALA A 170 -1.95 -20.83 5.98
N ILE A 171 -2.15 -21.95 6.66
CA ILE A 171 -3.46 -22.44 7.08
C ILE A 171 -4.10 -21.56 8.18
N ALA A 172 -3.30 -20.75 8.88
CA ALA A 172 -3.75 -19.85 9.94
C ALA A 172 -4.19 -18.47 9.42
N GLN A 173 -3.88 -18.14 8.18
CA GLN A 173 -4.27 -16.90 7.51
C GLN A 173 -5.66 -17.02 6.88
#